data_1b8023d4feeca94c5da50b98f69ba3d5
#
_entry.id   1b8023d4feeca94c5da50b98f69ba3d5
#
_cell.length_a   1.000
_cell.length_b   1.000
_cell.length_c   1.000
_cell.angle_alpha   90.00
_cell.angle_beta   90.00
_cell.angle_gamma   90.00
#
_symmetry.space_group_name_H-M   'P 1'
#
loop_
_entity.id
_entity.type
_entity.pdbx_description
1 polymer ?
#
loop_
_entity_poly.entity_id
_entity_poly.type
_entity_poly.pdbx_seq_one_letter_code
_entity_poly.pdbx_strand_id
1 'polypeptide(L)'
;MKKSEKNKLRDPELTELRPYASEDNKGRLEGVLVQGKTLSVSRGEWIVNTCRFEDCTFTGRFSPSDIMDAEFDRCDFSNADFSGNSFIRVKFSHCRLVGSDFSGGTFRDVQICDSAGLLANWNACSHNRVKFSHSILKEASFNDSRTQHLEFCGCDLTEAELFHISLNGVDLSDSVIDGIVSDPESLKGCEVSFDQAASLIRLFGLKVKA
;
A
#
# COMPACT_ATOMS: atom_id res chain seq x y z
N MET A 1 -1.65 -21.69 -18.87
CA MET A 1 -2.65 -20.72 -19.34
C MET A 1 -2.04 -19.33 -19.27
N LYS A 2 -2.05 -18.53 -20.34
CA LYS A 2 -1.55 -17.15 -20.33
C LYS A 2 -2.44 -16.34 -19.38
N LYS A 3 -1.88 -15.80 -18.26
CA LYS A 3 -2.58 -14.76 -17.48
C LYS A 3 -2.99 -13.68 -18.48
N SER A 4 -4.26 -13.37 -18.52
CA SER A 4 -4.80 -12.36 -19.44
C SER A 4 -4.06 -11.05 -19.21
N GLU A 5 -3.68 -10.34 -20.28
CA GLU A 5 -3.03 -9.00 -20.20
C GLU A 5 -3.81 -7.99 -19.36
N LYS A 6 -5.12 -8.22 -19.21
CA LYS A 6 -6.00 -7.40 -18.34
C LYS A 6 -5.64 -7.41 -16.86
N ASN A 7 -4.91 -8.44 -16.38
CA ASN A 7 -4.56 -8.60 -14.97
C ASN A 7 -3.11 -8.21 -14.66
N LYS A 8 -2.38 -7.70 -15.64
CA LYS A 8 -1.00 -7.27 -15.43
C LYS A 8 -0.97 -5.92 -14.73
N LEU A 9 -0.20 -5.86 -13.65
CA LEU A 9 0.14 -4.62 -12.96
C LEU A 9 0.83 -3.65 -13.95
N ARG A 10 0.50 -2.37 -13.88
CA ARG A 10 1.08 -1.34 -14.74
C ARG A 10 1.97 -0.42 -13.94
N ASP A 11 3.14 -0.15 -14.48
CA ASP A 11 4.06 0.84 -13.93
C ASP A 11 3.55 2.27 -14.19
N PRO A 12 4.04 3.27 -13.41
CA PRO A 12 3.83 4.68 -13.70
C PRO A 12 4.33 5.05 -15.10
N GLU A 13 3.57 5.85 -15.81
CA GLU A 13 3.94 6.39 -17.11
C GLU A 13 4.62 7.75 -16.94
N LEU A 14 5.94 7.75 -16.70
CA LEU A 14 6.73 8.97 -16.54
C LEU A 14 7.30 9.42 -17.88
N THR A 15 7.08 10.69 -18.21
CA THR A 15 7.70 11.38 -19.34
C THR A 15 8.93 12.18 -18.88
N GLU A 16 9.48 13.05 -19.71
CA GLU A 16 10.55 13.97 -19.27
C GLU A 16 10.05 14.85 -18.12
N LEU A 17 10.74 14.78 -16.98
CA LEU A 17 10.39 15.52 -15.77
C LEU A 17 11.25 16.78 -15.69
N ARG A 18 10.62 17.94 -15.45
CA ARG A 18 11.32 19.18 -15.12
C ARG A 18 11.56 19.28 -13.61
N PRO A 19 12.59 20.01 -13.17
CA PRO A 19 12.78 20.28 -11.75
C PRO A 19 11.59 21.02 -11.13
N TYR A 20 11.32 20.75 -9.86
CA TYR A 20 10.32 21.46 -9.06
C TYR A 20 10.68 22.93 -8.88
N ALA A 21 9.71 23.83 -9.09
CA ALA A 21 9.84 25.28 -8.85
C ALA A 21 8.85 25.72 -7.76
N SER A 22 9.11 26.86 -7.12
CA SER A 22 8.25 27.39 -6.04
C SER A 22 6.80 27.67 -6.47
N GLU A 23 6.58 27.88 -7.77
CA GLU A 23 5.25 28.12 -8.38
C GLU A 23 4.39 26.85 -8.42
N ASP A 24 5.02 25.67 -8.33
CA ASP A 24 4.34 24.38 -8.35
C ASP A 24 3.54 24.09 -7.05
N ASN A 25 3.77 24.87 -6.00
CA ASN A 25 3.17 24.66 -4.68
C ASN A 25 1.69 25.11 -4.58
N LYS A 26 0.93 25.04 -5.66
CA LYS A 26 -0.49 25.46 -5.74
C LYS A 26 -1.49 24.28 -5.76
N GLY A 27 -1.07 23.12 -5.26
CA GLY A 27 -1.96 21.92 -5.20
C GLY A 27 -2.01 21.11 -6.50
N ARG A 28 -1.28 21.50 -7.57
CA ARG A 28 -1.18 20.71 -8.79
C ARG A 28 0.29 20.56 -9.21
N LEU A 29 0.73 19.31 -9.27
CA LEU A 29 2.05 18.92 -9.75
C LEU A 29 1.90 18.08 -11.02
N GLU A 30 2.56 18.47 -12.09
CA GLU A 30 2.49 17.78 -13.38
C GLU A 30 3.86 17.81 -14.08
N GLY A 31 4.38 16.63 -14.42
CA GLY A 31 5.66 16.48 -15.10
C GLY A 31 6.86 16.96 -14.27
N VAL A 32 6.86 16.72 -12.96
CA VAL A 32 7.84 17.34 -12.04
C VAL A 32 8.66 16.29 -11.29
N LEU A 33 9.97 16.55 -11.22
CA LEU A 33 10.88 15.90 -10.29
C LEU A 33 11.05 16.76 -9.03
N VAL A 34 10.64 16.22 -7.89
CA VAL A 34 10.74 16.87 -6.57
C VAL A 34 11.78 16.13 -5.74
N GLN A 35 12.79 16.83 -5.24
CA GLN A 35 13.87 16.23 -4.47
C GLN A 35 14.13 16.97 -3.15
N GLY A 36 14.26 16.20 -2.06
CA GLY A 36 14.67 16.70 -0.74
C GLY A 36 13.73 17.76 -0.16
N LYS A 37 12.41 17.68 -0.43
CA LYS A 37 11.44 18.68 0.04
C LYS A 37 10.55 18.12 1.14
N THR A 38 10.19 18.99 2.07
CA THR A 38 9.06 18.74 2.96
C THR A 38 7.81 19.33 2.33
N LEU A 39 6.82 18.49 2.09
CA LEU A 39 5.56 18.83 1.47
C LEU A 39 4.45 18.73 2.53
N SER A 40 3.68 19.80 2.64
CA SER A 40 2.51 19.83 3.51
C SER A 40 1.37 20.54 2.78
N VAL A 41 0.17 19.99 2.87
CA VAL A 41 -1.02 20.65 2.31
C VAL A 41 -1.82 21.24 3.45
N SER A 42 -1.91 22.55 3.48
CA SER A 42 -2.66 23.25 4.52
C SER A 42 -4.16 23.35 4.22
N ARG A 43 -4.56 23.35 2.95
CA ARG A 43 -5.97 23.29 2.46
C ARG A 43 -6.01 23.09 0.94
N GLY A 44 -6.94 22.26 0.45
CA GLY A 44 -7.26 22.09 -0.97
C GLY A 44 -6.94 20.69 -1.51
N GLU A 45 -7.46 20.42 -2.69
CA GLU A 45 -7.16 19.20 -3.45
C GLU A 45 -5.71 19.19 -3.91
N TRP A 46 -5.08 18.03 -3.82
CA TRP A 46 -3.76 17.83 -4.39
C TRP A 46 -3.86 16.93 -5.60
N ILE A 47 -3.46 17.43 -6.74
CA ILE A 47 -3.45 16.70 -8.00
C ILE A 47 -1.99 16.47 -8.37
N VAL A 48 -1.62 15.19 -8.44
CA VAL A 48 -0.27 14.77 -8.84
C VAL A 48 -0.39 13.93 -10.09
N ASN A 49 0.28 14.33 -11.15
CA ASN A 49 0.29 13.60 -12.41
C ASN A 49 1.68 13.58 -13.03
N THR A 50 2.16 12.41 -13.40
CA THR A 50 3.46 12.23 -14.05
C THR A 50 4.59 12.88 -13.23
N CYS A 51 4.74 12.46 -11.96
CA CYS A 51 5.70 13.05 -11.04
C CYS A 51 6.63 12.00 -10.41
N ARG A 52 7.82 12.45 -10.05
CA ARG A 52 8.75 11.66 -9.24
C ARG A 52 9.18 12.47 -8.02
N PHE A 53 9.12 11.80 -6.87
CA PHE A 53 9.53 12.35 -5.58
C PHE A 53 10.68 11.53 -5.05
N GLU A 54 11.78 12.18 -4.71
CA GLU A 54 12.96 11.55 -4.14
C GLU A 54 13.37 12.24 -2.84
N ASP A 55 13.60 11.44 -1.80
CA ASP A 55 14.04 11.94 -0.50
C ASP A 55 13.11 13.05 0.08
N CYS A 56 11.79 12.91 -0.17
CA CYS A 56 10.81 13.91 0.25
C CYS A 56 10.09 13.48 1.55
N THR A 57 9.64 14.46 2.33
CA THR A 57 8.82 14.21 3.53
C THR A 57 7.41 14.78 3.32
N PHE A 58 6.39 13.99 3.62
CA PHE A 58 4.99 14.37 3.52
C PHE A 58 4.41 14.51 4.93
N THR A 59 3.82 15.65 5.25
CA THR A 59 3.29 15.92 6.60
C THR A 59 1.91 16.52 6.56
N GLY A 60 1.05 16.10 7.48
CA GLY A 60 -0.32 16.61 7.60
C GLY A 60 -1.32 15.84 6.74
N ARG A 61 -2.39 16.49 6.33
CA ARG A 61 -3.52 15.87 5.64
C ARG A 61 -3.55 16.24 4.16
N PHE A 62 -3.56 15.20 3.31
CA PHE A 62 -3.58 15.29 1.84
C PHE A 62 -4.90 14.77 1.27
N SER A 63 -6.03 15.24 1.74
CA SER A 63 -7.33 14.70 1.35
C SER A 63 -8.31 15.79 0.91
N PRO A 64 -9.13 15.53 -0.12
CA PRO A 64 -8.99 14.45 -1.11
C PRO A 64 -7.92 14.79 -2.15
N SER A 65 -7.23 13.78 -2.67
CA SER A 65 -6.18 13.98 -3.69
C SER A 65 -6.24 12.87 -4.74
N ASP A 66 -5.93 13.24 -5.99
CA ASP A 66 -5.72 12.31 -7.08
C ASP A 66 -4.23 12.24 -7.42
N ILE A 67 -3.66 11.06 -7.27
CA ILE A 67 -2.24 10.79 -7.53
C ILE A 67 -2.18 9.75 -8.65
N MET A 68 -1.68 10.18 -9.81
CA MET A 68 -1.59 9.35 -11.00
C MET A 68 -0.19 9.40 -11.59
N ASP A 69 0.30 8.25 -12.07
CA ASP A 69 1.61 8.15 -12.71
C ASP A 69 2.72 8.76 -11.86
N ALA A 70 2.84 8.29 -10.62
CA ALA A 70 3.80 8.85 -9.68
C ALA A 70 4.75 7.79 -9.10
N GLU A 71 6.00 8.17 -8.93
CA GLU A 71 6.99 7.40 -8.19
C GLU A 71 7.44 8.16 -6.94
N PHE A 72 7.49 7.44 -5.83
CA PHE A 72 8.04 7.91 -4.56
C PHE A 72 9.21 7.01 -4.20
N ASP A 73 10.41 7.58 -4.14
CA ASP A 73 11.62 6.86 -3.76
C ASP A 73 12.25 7.48 -2.52
N ARG A 74 12.54 6.68 -1.51
CA ARG A 74 13.09 7.12 -0.21
C ARG A 74 12.30 8.26 0.45
N CYS A 75 10.97 8.24 0.30
CA CYS A 75 10.12 9.27 0.87
C CYS A 75 9.59 8.88 2.26
N ASP A 76 9.38 9.87 3.12
CA ASP A 76 8.81 9.70 4.45
C ASP A 76 7.36 10.22 4.50
N PHE A 77 6.42 9.30 4.75
CA PHE A 77 4.99 9.54 4.92
C PHE A 77 4.54 9.30 6.36
N SER A 78 5.47 9.16 7.31
CA SER A 78 5.13 8.78 8.68
C SER A 78 4.07 9.70 9.29
N ASN A 79 2.98 9.09 9.78
CA ASN A 79 1.81 9.77 10.37
C ASN A 79 1.11 10.78 9.42
N ALA A 80 1.35 10.73 8.12
CA ALA A 80 0.63 11.55 7.16
C ALA A 80 -0.76 10.96 6.87
N ASP A 81 -1.75 11.82 6.70
CA ASP A 81 -3.13 11.45 6.38
C ASP A 81 -3.39 11.57 4.87
N PHE A 82 -3.51 10.42 4.23
CA PHE A 82 -3.90 10.23 2.83
C PHE A 82 -5.26 9.53 2.70
N SER A 83 -6.09 9.61 3.73
CA SER A 83 -7.41 8.96 3.73
C SER A 83 -8.29 9.43 2.59
N GLY A 84 -9.02 8.50 1.97
CA GLY A 84 -9.93 8.77 0.86
C GLY A 84 -9.29 9.15 -0.47
N ASN A 85 -7.96 9.09 -0.59
CA ASN A 85 -7.25 9.47 -1.82
C ASN A 85 -7.28 8.38 -2.89
N SER A 86 -7.06 8.79 -4.14
CA SER A 86 -6.95 7.91 -5.31
C SER A 86 -5.51 7.81 -5.77
N PHE A 87 -5.02 6.56 -5.91
CA PHE A 87 -3.68 6.23 -6.38
C PHE A 87 -3.81 5.35 -7.62
N ILE A 88 -3.34 5.83 -8.77
CA ILE A 88 -3.44 5.12 -10.05
C ILE A 88 -2.07 5.07 -10.72
N ARG A 89 -1.54 3.86 -10.95
CA ARG A 89 -0.19 3.64 -11.48
C ARG A 89 0.86 4.38 -10.65
N VAL A 90 0.95 3.97 -9.38
CA VAL A 90 1.85 4.60 -8.41
C VAL A 90 2.81 3.56 -7.85
N LYS A 91 4.06 3.96 -7.66
CA LYS A 91 5.08 3.13 -7.04
C LYS A 91 5.69 3.83 -5.84
N PHE A 92 5.72 3.12 -4.72
CA PHE A 92 6.48 3.48 -3.52
C PHE A 92 7.68 2.54 -3.41
N SER A 93 8.88 3.08 -3.32
CA SER A 93 10.11 2.31 -3.15
C SER A 93 10.94 2.85 -2.01
N HIS A 94 11.39 1.99 -1.11
CA HIS A 94 12.20 2.37 0.05
C HIS A 94 11.55 3.45 0.92
N CYS A 95 10.22 3.50 0.93
CA CYS A 95 9.47 4.54 1.63
C CYS A 95 9.21 4.17 3.09
N ARG A 96 9.02 5.19 3.91
CA ARG A 96 8.58 5.08 5.28
C ARG A 96 7.12 5.49 5.40
N LEU A 97 6.25 4.51 5.67
CA LEU A 97 4.79 4.65 5.74
C LEU A 97 4.27 4.40 7.17
N VAL A 98 5.12 4.57 8.17
CA VAL A 98 4.83 4.23 9.56
C VAL A 98 3.68 5.08 10.11
N GLY A 99 2.58 4.43 10.55
CA GLY A 99 1.40 5.13 11.06
C GLY A 99 0.67 6.01 10.06
N SER A 100 0.97 5.88 8.74
CA SER A 100 0.23 6.61 7.70
C SER A 100 -1.21 6.15 7.61
N ASP A 101 -2.11 7.07 7.33
CA ASP A 101 -3.52 6.77 7.11
C ASP A 101 -3.85 6.82 5.60
N PHE A 102 -4.16 5.65 5.03
CA PHE A 102 -4.64 5.49 3.66
C PHE A 102 -6.10 5.03 3.61
N SER A 103 -6.80 5.02 4.75
CA SER A 103 -8.15 4.46 4.86
C SER A 103 -9.14 5.05 3.86
N GLY A 104 -10.05 4.21 3.37
CA GLY A 104 -11.04 4.60 2.36
C GLY A 104 -10.47 4.92 0.98
N GLY A 105 -9.17 4.72 0.78
CA GLY A 105 -8.47 5.03 -0.47
C GLY A 105 -8.79 4.05 -1.61
N THR A 106 -8.56 4.51 -2.84
CA THR A 106 -8.64 3.67 -4.04
C THR A 106 -7.26 3.48 -4.64
N PHE A 107 -6.83 2.22 -4.77
CA PHE A 107 -5.52 1.84 -5.28
C PHE A 107 -5.69 0.99 -6.54
N ARG A 108 -5.17 1.48 -7.67
CA ARG A 108 -5.18 0.76 -8.94
C ARG A 108 -3.79 0.76 -9.57
N ASP A 109 -3.27 -0.43 -9.86
CA ASP A 109 -1.93 -0.59 -10.40
C ASP A 109 -0.87 0.04 -9.49
N VAL A 110 -0.87 -0.33 -8.18
CA VAL A 110 0.02 0.26 -7.18
C VAL A 110 1.02 -0.78 -6.68
N GLN A 111 2.27 -0.35 -6.54
CA GLN A 111 3.36 -1.14 -6.01
C GLN A 111 3.95 -0.47 -4.77
N ILE A 112 4.13 -1.26 -3.72
CA ILE A 112 4.83 -0.86 -2.50
C ILE A 112 5.99 -1.84 -2.31
N CYS A 113 7.22 -1.37 -2.50
CA CYS A 113 8.41 -2.21 -2.51
C CYS A 113 9.41 -1.75 -1.45
N ASP A 114 10.03 -2.70 -0.74
CA ASP A 114 11.14 -2.45 0.19
C ASP A 114 10.84 -1.31 1.19
N SER A 115 9.58 -1.24 1.67
CA SER A 115 9.07 -0.10 2.43
C SER A 115 8.64 -0.51 3.83
N ALA A 116 8.64 0.45 4.77
CA ALA A 116 8.24 0.24 6.15
C ALA A 116 6.87 0.86 6.43
N GLY A 117 5.85 0.02 6.59
CA GLY A 117 4.46 0.40 6.86
C GLY A 117 3.93 -0.12 8.19
N LEU A 118 4.76 -0.15 9.24
CA LEU A 118 4.34 -0.48 10.61
C LEU A 118 3.17 0.41 11.03
N LEU A 119 2.07 -0.19 11.55
CA LEU A 119 0.87 0.53 12.00
C LEU A 119 0.17 1.35 10.89
N ALA A 120 0.48 1.13 9.63
CA ALA A 120 -0.20 1.83 8.54
C ALA A 120 -1.66 1.38 8.42
N ASN A 121 -2.55 2.33 8.20
CA ASN A 121 -4.00 2.10 8.10
C ASN A 121 -4.44 2.03 6.63
N TRP A 122 -4.83 0.82 6.19
CA TRP A 122 -5.38 0.53 4.86
C TRP A 122 -6.85 0.07 4.94
N ASN A 123 -7.57 0.44 6.00
CA ASN A 123 -8.96 0.02 6.20
C ASN A 123 -9.90 0.60 5.15
N ALA A 124 -10.94 -0.15 4.81
CA ALA A 124 -12.00 0.25 3.88
C ALA A 124 -11.48 0.64 2.48
N CYS A 125 -10.30 0.17 2.09
CA CYS A 125 -9.69 0.48 0.81
C CYS A 125 -10.25 -0.37 -0.34
N SER A 126 -10.08 0.14 -1.57
CA SER A 126 -10.29 -0.63 -2.79
C SER A 126 -8.94 -0.92 -3.46
N HIS A 127 -8.52 -2.17 -3.42
CA HIS A 127 -7.27 -2.64 -4.02
C HIS A 127 -7.55 -3.35 -5.35
N ASN A 128 -7.05 -2.81 -6.45
CA ASN A 128 -7.17 -3.41 -7.78
C ASN A 128 -5.80 -3.48 -8.45
N ARG A 129 -5.20 -4.67 -8.53
CA ARG A 129 -3.82 -4.91 -8.94
C ARG A 129 -2.84 -4.12 -8.07
N VAL A 130 -2.79 -4.51 -6.79
CA VAL A 130 -1.89 -3.92 -5.80
C VAL A 130 -0.91 -4.98 -5.33
N LYS A 131 0.35 -4.62 -5.27
CA LYS A 131 1.42 -5.50 -4.83
C LYS A 131 2.26 -4.85 -3.72
N PHE A 132 2.35 -5.55 -2.61
CA PHE A 132 3.34 -5.30 -1.57
C PHE A 132 4.47 -6.32 -1.74
N SER A 133 5.72 -5.86 -1.72
CA SER A 133 6.87 -6.74 -1.83
C SER A 133 8.00 -6.31 -0.89
N HIS A 134 8.59 -7.28 -0.19
CA HIS A 134 9.71 -7.11 0.74
C HIS A 134 9.50 -5.96 1.75
N SER A 135 8.25 -5.76 2.15
CA SER A 135 7.86 -4.62 2.98
C SER A 135 7.46 -5.07 4.39
N ILE A 136 7.75 -4.22 5.37
CA ILE A 136 7.38 -4.44 6.77
C ILE A 136 6.00 -3.84 6.99
N LEU A 137 5.00 -4.69 7.23
CA LEU A 137 3.59 -4.34 7.43
C LEU A 137 3.08 -4.81 8.79
N LYS A 138 3.98 -4.84 9.79
CA LYS A 138 3.63 -5.23 11.16
C LYS A 138 2.54 -4.34 11.72
N GLU A 139 1.54 -4.96 12.36
CA GLU A 139 0.42 -4.25 12.97
C GLU A 139 -0.32 -3.31 11.97
N ALA A 140 -0.12 -3.50 10.67
CA ALA A 140 -0.88 -2.76 9.66
C ALA A 140 -2.31 -3.31 9.57
N SER A 141 -3.27 -2.44 9.32
CA SER A 141 -4.68 -2.81 9.26
C SER A 141 -5.23 -2.70 7.84
N PHE A 142 -5.90 -3.78 7.36
CA PHE A 142 -6.52 -3.88 6.03
C PHE A 142 -8.01 -4.22 6.12
N ASN A 143 -8.65 -3.98 7.26
CA ASN A 143 -10.03 -4.38 7.52
C ASN A 143 -11.02 -3.75 6.54
N ASP A 144 -12.13 -4.46 6.27
CA ASP A 144 -13.26 -4.00 5.45
C ASP A 144 -12.88 -3.63 4.01
N SER A 145 -11.73 -4.12 3.51
CA SER A 145 -11.19 -3.76 2.21
C SER A 145 -11.68 -4.67 1.09
N ARG A 146 -11.85 -4.09 -0.10
CA ARG A 146 -12.21 -4.82 -1.32
C ARG A 146 -10.96 -5.09 -2.13
N THR A 147 -10.76 -6.34 -2.55
CA THR A 147 -9.56 -6.75 -3.25
C THR A 147 -9.86 -7.36 -4.60
N GLN A 148 -9.05 -7.01 -5.58
CA GLN A 148 -8.99 -7.66 -6.87
C GLN A 148 -7.52 -7.71 -7.31
N HIS A 149 -6.90 -8.90 -7.27
CA HIS A 149 -5.47 -9.09 -7.53
C HIS A 149 -4.59 -8.31 -6.53
N LEU A 150 -4.74 -8.62 -5.24
CA LEU A 150 -3.84 -8.21 -4.17
C LEU A 150 -2.73 -9.25 -4.04
N GLU A 151 -1.50 -8.80 -3.89
CA GLU A 151 -0.32 -9.66 -3.70
C GLU A 151 0.50 -9.16 -2.51
N PHE A 152 0.94 -10.12 -1.67
CA PHE A 152 1.98 -9.92 -0.67
C PHE A 152 3.12 -10.88 -0.98
N CYS A 153 4.30 -10.36 -1.24
CA CYS A 153 5.47 -11.16 -1.62
C CYS A 153 6.64 -10.86 -0.67
N GLY A 154 7.04 -11.82 0.14
CA GLY A 154 8.14 -11.66 1.08
C GLY A 154 7.92 -10.54 2.11
N CYS A 155 6.66 -10.30 2.51
CA CYS A 155 6.31 -9.25 3.46
C CYS A 155 6.35 -9.74 4.90
N ASP A 156 6.53 -8.82 5.84
CA ASP A 156 6.34 -9.08 7.27
C ASP A 156 4.97 -8.51 7.70
N LEU A 157 4.01 -9.41 7.84
CA LEU A 157 2.63 -9.14 8.26
C LEU A 157 2.39 -9.51 9.73
N THR A 158 3.44 -9.58 10.56
CA THR A 158 3.30 -9.91 11.98
C THR A 158 2.25 -9.01 12.63
N GLU A 159 1.26 -9.63 13.29
CA GLU A 159 0.16 -8.95 13.99
C GLU A 159 -0.70 -8.04 13.11
N ALA A 160 -0.64 -8.17 11.78
CA ALA A 160 -1.51 -7.42 10.88
C ALA A 160 -2.98 -7.83 11.02
N GLU A 161 -3.89 -6.88 10.84
CA GLU A 161 -5.33 -7.09 10.91
C GLU A 161 -5.93 -7.24 9.51
N LEU A 162 -6.65 -8.35 9.28
CA LEU A 162 -7.17 -8.78 7.97
C LEU A 162 -8.63 -9.24 8.08
N PHE A 163 -9.50 -8.45 8.73
CA PHE A 163 -10.92 -8.77 8.86
C PHE A 163 -11.72 -8.30 7.65
N HIS A 164 -12.73 -9.07 7.24
CA HIS A 164 -13.68 -8.72 6.18
C HIS A 164 -12.98 -8.33 4.85
N ILE A 165 -11.84 -8.93 4.57
CA ILE A 165 -11.09 -8.80 3.32
C ILE A 165 -11.04 -10.15 2.62
N SER A 166 -11.14 -10.21 1.31
CA SER A 166 -10.99 -11.47 0.60
C SER A 166 -9.54 -11.72 0.21
N LEU A 167 -8.93 -12.76 0.81
CA LEU A 167 -7.60 -13.25 0.46
C LEU A 167 -7.64 -14.46 -0.50
N ASN A 168 -8.77 -14.70 -1.15
CA ASN A 168 -8.91 -15.82 -2.07
C ASN A 168 -7.91 -15.74 -3.23
N GLY A 169 -7.03 -16.74 -3.34
CA GLY A 169 -5.95 -16.81 -4.34
C GLY A 169 -4.73 -15.94 -4.02
N VAL A 170 -4.66 -15.36 -2.82
CA VAL A 170 -3.46 -14.68 -2.32
C VAL A 170 -2.51 -15.73 -1.74
N ASP A 171 -1.26 -15.72 -2.19
CA ASP A 171 -0.19 -16.56 -1.64
C ASP A 171 0.58 -15.78 -0.56
N LEU A 172 0.53 -16.27 0.67
CA LEU A 172 1.26 -15.73 1.83
C LEU A 172 2.44 -16.61 2.23
N SER A 173 2.72 -17.69 1.50
CA SER A 173 3.66 -18.73 1.91
C SER A 173 5.11 -18.25 2.05
N ASP A 174 5.49 -17.17 1.39
CA ASP A 174 6.80 -16.53 1.45
C ASP A 174 6.87 -15.34 2.43
N SER A 175 5.76 -15.01 3.09
CA SER A 175 5.63 -13.87 3.99
C SER A 175 5.59 -14.33 5.45
N VAL A 176 5.94 -13.44 6.39
CA VAL A 176 5.79 -13.69 7.83
C VAL A 176 4.38 -13.28 8.24
N ILE A 177 3.62 -14.22 8.83
CA ILE A 177 2.21 -14.00 9.24
C ILE A 177 1.98 -14.30 10.72
N ASP A 178 3.00 -14.22 11.54
CA ASP A 178 2.90 -14.52 12.96
C ASP A 178 1.93 -13.56 13.66
N GLY A 179 0.97 -14.15 14.39
CA GLY A 179 0.02 -13.35 15.17
C GLY A 179 -0.98 -12.54 14.35
N ILE A 180 -1.13 -12.78 13.04
CA ILE A 180 -2.17 -12.08 12.25
C ILE A 180 -3.53 -12.28 12.90
N VAL A 181 -4.38 -11.26 12.80
CA VAL A 181 -5.74 -11.27 13.32
C VAL A 181 -6.71 -11.20 12.14
N SER A 182 -7.57 -12.21 12.02
CA SER A 182 -8.46 -12.35 10.87
C SER A 182 -9.68 -13.19 11.24
N ASP A 183 -10.67 -13.20 10.37
CA ASP A 183 -11.78 -14.15 10.42
C ASP A 183 -11.60 -15.30 9.40
N PRO A 184 -12.22 -16.46 9.62
CA PRO A 184 -12.09 -17.62 8.73
C PRO A 184 -12.55 -17.36 7.29
N GLU A 185 -13.53 -16.48 7.08
CA GLU A 185 -14.06 -16.19 5.74
C GLU A 185 -13.06 -15.34 4.94
N SER A 186 -12.35 -14.43 5.59
CA SER A 186 -11.28 -13.63 4.97
C SER A 186 -10.12 -14.49 4.46
N LEU A 187 -9.80 -15.58 5.17
CA LEU A 187 -8.70 -16.50 4.82
C LEU A 187 -9.08 -17.59 3.80
N LYS A 188 -10.33 -17.68 3.43
CA LYS A 188 -10.81 -18.72 2.53
C LYS A 188 -10.17 -18.67 1.16
N GLY A 189 -9.48 -19.75 0.76
CA GLY A 189 -8.77 -19.86 -0.51
C GLY A 189 -7.42 -19.13 -0.56
N CYS A 190 -6.92 -18.65 0.58
CA CYS A 190 -5.56 -18.17 0.73
C CYS A 190 -4.57 -19.34 0.70
N GLU A 191 -3.41 -19.13 0.10
CA GLU A 191 -2.32 -20.12 0.07
C GLU A 191 -1.31 -19.79 1.18
N VAL A 192 -0.92 -20.81 1.96
CA VAL A 192 0.02 -20.67 3.08
C VAL A 192 0.97 -21.86 3.15
N SER A 193 2.12 -21.72 3.80
CA SER A 193 3.02 -22.83 4.07
C SER A 193 2.49 -23.76 5.16
N PHE A 194 3.08 -24.96 5.28
CA PHE A 194 2.69 -25.92 6.31
C PHE A 194 2.87 -25.36 7.73
N ASP A 195 3.98 -24.67 8.00
CA ASP A 195 4.27 -24.10 9.32
C ASP A 195 3.29 -22.96 9.65
N GLN A 196 2.95 -22.14 8.68
CA GLN A 196 1.95 -21.08 8.82
C GLN A 196 0.54 -21.65 9.12
N ALA A 197 0.17 -22.74 8.47
CA ALA A 197 -1.13 -23.39 8.72
C ALA A 197 -1.30 -23.81 10.19
N ALA A 198 -0.22 -24.29 10.82
CA ALA A 198 -0.23 -24.66 12.24
C ALA A 198 -0.49 -23.45 13.16
N SER A 199 -0.01 -22.28 12.80
CA SER A 199 -0.25 -21.03 13.53
C SER A 199 -1.68 -20.52 13.34
N LEU A 200 -2.20 -20.59 12.11
CA LEU A 200 -3.55 -20.13 11.74
C LEU A 200 -4.67 -20.97 12.36
N ILE A 201 -4.42 -22.24 12.65
CA ILE A 201 -5.39 -23.14 13.30
C ILE A 201 -5.94 -22.55 14.62
N ARG A 202 -5.16 -21.73 15.32
CA ARG A 202 -5.58 -21.05 16.55
C ARG A 202 -6.74 -20.07 16.31
N LEU A 203 -6.83 -19.46 15.14
CA LEU A 203 -7.94 -18.57 14.77
C LEU A 203 -9.29 -19.31 14.73
N PHE A 204 -9.26 -20.64 14.53
CA PHE A 204 -10.44 -21.50 14.57
C PHE A 204 -10.73 -22.06 15.98
N GLY A 205 -10.06 -21.56 17.01
CA GLY A 205 -10.24 -22.00 18.40
C GLY A 205 -9.67 -23.40 18.70
N LEU A 206 -8.89 -23.96 17.79
CA LEU A 206 -8.27 -25.28 17.97
C LEU A 206 -6.97 -25.18 18.77
N LYS A 207 -6.68 -26.19 19.57
CA LYS A 207 -5.45 -26.33 20.34
C LYS A 207 -4.54 -27.35 19.66
N VAL A 208 -3.40 -26.92 19.18
CA VAL A 208 -2.35 -27.80 18.65
C VAL A 208 -1.60 -28.40 19.85
N LYS A 209 -1.52 -29.72 19.90
CA LYS A 209 -0.62 -30.43 20.86
C LYS A 209 0.68 -30.71 20.13
N ALA A 210 1.79 -30.38 20.78
CA ALA A 210 3.13 -30.79 20.36
C ALA A 210 3.35 -32.27 20.57
#